data_eaba5a8ef0067ab85ab7c061af5d2f47
#
_entry.id   eaba5a8ef0067ab85ab7c061af5d2f47
#
_cell.length_a   1.000
_cell.length_b   1.000
_cell.length_c   1.000
_cell.angle_alpha   90.00
_cell.angle_beta   90.00
_cell.angle_gamma   90.00
#
_symmetry.space_group_name_H-M   'P 1'
#
loop_
_entity.id
_entity.type
_entity.pdbx_description
1 polymer ?
#
loop_
_entity_poly.entity_id
_entity_poly.type
_entity_poly.pdbx_seq_one_letter_code
_entity_poly.pdbx_strand_id
1 'polypeptide(L)'
;MKKYCYVCGKELSEHPSLDECKCHDEHIIPNAIGGHLTSRDFLCESCGGGLSKGDKAFTDIFAPFIVFLNQAGLLRSLDRDNVDKKVLPGSIFENNELSSTPIHKIRYQKGKATPCKPFYRIDETNKKVFLFAEKKTAKHYRAYVEQQMKNDAKNIDQYHFEMFDDLSNLGFLGINFSKGKPNFNQDLKDGLLKIATEIALYAGVKREGLASVLDIDESTGISTYKINTYIWPYTPQSLPDILYENERYKIDANYPAHILKVFTETNTEGGKSLLCYIELFSTFQYYVLLNDDYKGKEVDFTYAQKLSPNYVESIEDLEAMDNSDLDIAIRDAKLSREELKGLSREEICAKIYDVQRRRGSEFNLNAAVIKDYEWISRQILLTLATIVKEKHCTHLLDSTLRSFVKIQKSHKYTCQEVMDAFAEQPKEAYFRKMAIVKEEGQLVTRSYPELCLQLYNKHPEYVQEYTTVKFSQLSNYCYKKAGVKTE
;
A
#
# COMPACT_ATOMS: atom_id res chain seq x y z
N MET A 1 -20.11 20.81 -17.69
CA MET A 1 -20.91 20.52 -16.48
C MET A 1 -20.28 21.30 -15.34
N LYS A 2 -21.07 22.00 -14.50
CA LYS A 2 -20.52 22.73 -13.35
C LYS A 2 -19.95 21.74 -12.33
N LYS A 3 -18.80 22.07 -11.75
CA LYS A 3 -18.09 21.28 -10.75
C LYS A 3 -18.18 21.97 -9.40
N TYR A 4 -18.30 21.22 -8.33
CA TYR A 4 -18.52 21.75 -6.99
C TYR A 4 -17.56 21.11 -5.99
N CYS A 5 -17.08 21.91 -5.05
CA CYS A 5 -16.28 21.41 -3.93
C CYS A 5 -17.17 20.52 -3.03
N TYR A 6 -16.74 19.27 -2.81
CA TYR A 6 -17.53 18.33 -2.00
C TYR A 6 -17.60 18.74 -0.53
N VAL A 7 -16.65 19.53 -0.04
CA VAL A 7 -16.61 19.99 1.35
C VAL A 7 -17.51 21.23 1.55
N CYS A 8 -17.27 22.32 0.83
CA CYS A 8 -18.01 23.58 1.06
C CYS A 8 -19.20 23.79 0.13
N GLY A 9 -19.43 22.92 -0.85
CA GLY A 9 -20.56 23.01 -1.78
C GLY A 9 -20.48 24.11 -2.81
N LYS A 10 -19.45 24.97 -2.81
CA LYS A 10 -19.29 26.07 -3.77
C LYS A 10 -18.86 25.59 -5.13
N GLU A 11 -19.22 26.29 -6.18
CA GLU A 11 -18.79 26.04 -7.55
C GLU A 11 -17.27 26.24 -7.69
N LEU A 12 -16.62 25.33 -8.38
CA LEU A 12 -15.18 25.35 -8.65
C LEU A 12 -14.88 26.15 -9.90
N SER A 13 -13.91 27.07 -9.83
CA SER A 13 -13.45 27.89 -10.95
C SER A 13 -11.94 28.09 -10.90
N GLU A 14 -11.30 28.23 -12.07
CA GLU A 14 -9.88 28.64 -12.18
C GLU A 14 -9.70 30.12 -11.75
N HIS A 15 -10.71 30.95 -12.07
CA HIS A 15 -10.75 32.36 -11.76
C HIS A 15 -12.03 32.68 -10.97
N PRO A 16 -12.04 32.35 -9.65
CA PRO A 16 -13.26 32.40 -8.87
C PRO A 16 -13.81 33.82 -8.67
N SER A 17 -15.13 33.97 -8.81
CA SER A 17 -15.90 35.11 -8.32
C SER A 17 -16.18 35.01 -6.81
N LEU A 18 -16.94 35.95 -6.24
CA LEU A 18 -17.22 35.96 -4.79
C LEU A 18 -17.95 34.70 -4.29
N ASP A 19 -18.77 34.08 -5.13
CA ASP A 19 -19.59 32.93 -4.78
C ASP A 19 -18.93 31.58 -5.19
N GLU A 20 -17.80 31.64 -5.86
CA GLU A 20 -17.03 30.49 -6.34
C GLU A 20 -15.81 30.24 -5.46
N CYS A 21 -15.15 29.11 -5.67
CA CYS A 21 -13.88 28.79 -5.02
C CYS A 21 -12.85 28.26 -6.03
N LYS A 22 -11.58 28.49 -5.74
CA LYS A 22 -10.49 28.11 -6.63
C LYS A 22 -10.27 26.61 -6.61
N CYS A 23 -10.18 26.01 -7.79
CA CYS A 23 -9.87 24.58 -7.95
C CYS A 23 -8.55 24.20 -7.26
N HIS A 24 -8.52 23.02 -6.67
CA HIS A 24 -7.32 22.40 -6.12
C HIS A 24 -6.92 21.18 -6.95
N ASP A 25 -5.62 21.02 -7.21
CA ASP A 25 -5.08 19.80 -7.85
C ASP A 25 -4.86 18.74 -6.78
N GLU A 26 -5.91 17.97 -6.49
CA GLU A 26 -5.94 17.00 -5.39
C GLU A 26 -5.43 15.63 -5.84
N HIS A 27 -4.55 15.04 -5.02
CA HIS A 27 -4.11 13.64 -5.18
C HIS A 27 -5.06 12.73 -4.41
N ILE A 28 -5.86 11.92 -5.11
CA ILE A 28 -6.81 10.97 -4.51
C ILE A 28 -6.11 10.01 -3.54
N ILE A 29 -5.01 9.40 -3.99
CA ILE A 29 -4.05 8.76 -3.09
C ILE A 29 -2.92 9.78 -2.86
N PRO A 30 -2.61 10.13 -1.61
CA PRO A 30 -1.58 11.14 -1.34
C PRO A 30 -0.26 10.86 -2.05
N ASN A 31 0.31 11.88 -2.70
CA ASN A 31 1.60 11.77 -3.38
C ASN A 31 2.72 11.26 -2.44
N ALA A 32 2.67 11.61 -1.15
CA ALA A 32 3.66 11.17 -0.16
C ALA A 32 3.72 9.66 0.06
N ILE A 33 2.72 8.91 -0.39
CA ILE A 33 2.69 7.44 -0.40
C ILE A 33 2.70 6.85 -1.81
N GLY A 34 3.02 7.66 -2.81
CA GLY A 34 3.21 7.23 -4.19
C GLY A 34 1.98 7.36 -5.08
N GLY A 35 0.93 8.05 -4.65
CA GLY A 35 -0.25 8.29 -5.49
C GLY A 35 0.02 9.25 -6.64
N HIS A 36 -0.52 8.96 -7.83
CA HIS A 36 -0.36 9.79 -9.03
C HIS A 36 -1.67 10.30 -9.61
N LEU A 37 -2.80 9.69 -9.25
CA LEU A 37 -4.10 10.10 -9.74
C LEU A 37 -4.50 11.44 -9.11
N THR A 38 -4.67 12.45 -9.93
CA THR A 38 -5.08 13.79 -9.51
C THR A 38 -6.39 14.20 -10.14
N SER A 39 -7.09 15.10 -9.48
CA SER A 39 -8.29 15.73 -10.03
C SER A 39 -8.45 17.18 -9.51
N ARG A 40 -9.06 18.03 -10.35
CA ARG A 40 -9.40 19.42 -10.03
C ARG A 40 -10.91 19.63 -9.93
N ASP A 41 -11.68 18.55 -9.89
CA ASP A 41 -13.10 18.55 -10.20
C ASP A 41 -14.01 18.53 -8.98
N PHE A 42 -13.45 18.30 -7.78
CA PHE A 42 -14.26 18.06 -6.59
C PHE A 42 -13.75 18.71 -5.28
N LEU A 43 -12.57 19.39 -5.29
CA LEU A 43 -12.04 20.04 -4.09
C LEU A 43 -11.48 21.43 -4.41
N CYS A 44 -11.68 22.39 -3.50
CA CYS A 44 -11.10 23.72 -3.61
C CYS A 44 -9.84 23.89 -2.75
N GLU A 45 -8.98 24.87 -3.09
CA GLU A 45 -7.73 25.15 -2.37
C GLU A 45 -7.92 25.34 -0.85
N SER A 46 -8.94 26.10 -0.45
CA SER A 46 -9.20 26.37 0.97
C SER A 46 -9.56 25.11 1.74
N CYS A 47 -10.43 24.26 1.18
CA CYS A 47 -10.84 23.01 1.80
C CYS A 47 -9.73 21.97 1.77
N GLY A 48 -8.97 21.85 0.67
CA GLY A 48 -7.79 20.99 0.57
C GLY A 48 -6.73 21.39 1.59
N GLY A 49 -6.46 22.68 1.76
CA GLY A 49 -5.59 23.17 2.83
C GLY A 49 -6.07 22.80 4.24
N GLY A 50 -7.40 22.78 4.46
CA GLY A 50 -8.00 22.31 5.72
C GLY A 50 -7.76 20.82 6.00
N LEU A 51 -7.77 19.98 4.96
CA LEU A 51 -7.56 18.54 5.06
C LEU A 51 -6.07 18.13 5.19
N SER A 52 -5.14 19.03 4.87
CA SER A 52 -3.69 18.74 4.80
C SER A 52 -3.08 18.15 6.09
N LYS A 53 -3.61 18.50 7.26
CA LYS A 53 -3.15 17.92 8.54
C LYS A 53 -3.53 16.45 8.65
N GLY A 54 -4.75 16.08 8.23
CA GLY A 54 -5.21 14.69 8.17
C GLY A 54 -4.39 13.89 7.17
N ASP A 55 -4.14 14.43 5.99
CA ASP A 55 -3.30 13.80 4.96
C ASP A 55 -1.89 13.54 5.49
N LYS A 56 -1.31 14.49 6.19
CA LYS A 56 0.00 14.30 6.82
C LYS A 56 -0.02 13.21 7.89
N ALA A 57 -1.01 13.19 8.76
CA ALA A 57 -1.14 12.17 9.81
C ALA A 57 -1.28 10.76 9.20
N PHE A 58 -2.10 10.63 8.16
CA PHE A 58 -2.27 9.40 7.39
C PHE A 58 -0.97 8.97 6.70
N THR A 59 -0.31 9.86 5.97
CA THR A 59 0.92 9.52 5.24
C THR A 59 2.09 9.20 6.14
N ASP A 60 2.15 9.80 7.34
CA ASP A 60 3.18 9.49 8.33
C ASP A 60 3.09 8.05 8.86
N ILE A 61 1.91 7.39 8.77
CA ILE A 61 1.75 5.97 9.09
C ILE A 61 2.58 5.10 8.13
N PHE A 62 2.63 5.46 6.85
CA PHE A 62 3.31 4.70 5.79
C PHE A 62 4.75 5.19 5.54
N ALA A 63 5.20 6.25 6.21
CA ALA A 63 6.52 6.82 6.01
C ALA A 63 7.68 5.82 6.09
N PRO A 64 7.69 4.83 7.01
CA PRO A 64 8.74 3.81 7.05
C PRO A 64 8.80 2.97 5.79
N PHE A 65 7.66 2.54 5.26
CA PHE A 65 7.59 1.75 4.02
C PHE A 65 8.16 2.53 2.85
N ILE A 66 7.76 3.80 2.72
CA ILE A 66 8.26 4.69 1.67
C ILE A 66 9.78 4.82 1.71
N VAL A 67 10.37 4.99 2.90
CA VAL A 67 11.83 5.06 3.06
C VAL A 67 12.51 3.79 2.58
N PHE A 68 12.03 2.62 3.00
CA PHE A 68 12.64 1.35 2.60
C PHE A 68 12.41 1.00 1.13
N LEU A 69 11.21 1.23 0.60
CA LEU A 69 10.90 1.00 -0.81
C LEU A 69 11.74 1.92 -1.72
N ASN A 70 11.95 3.18 -1.31
CA ASN A 70 12.82 4.10 -2.03
C ASN A 70 14.29 3.63 -2.00
N GLN A 71 14.80 3.19 -0.84
CA GLN A 71 16.15 2.63 -0.72
C GLN A 71 16.36 1.39 -1.58
N ALA A 72 15.33 0.56 -1.71
CA ALA A 72 15.33 -0.61 -2.57
C ALA A 72 15.17 -0.29 -4.06
N GLY A 73 15.02 0.99 -4.44
CA GLY A 73 14.75 1.40 -5.83
C GLY A 73 13.38 0.97 -6.35
N LEU A 74 12.44 0.63 -5.46
CA LEU A 74 11.10 0.14 -5.80
C LEU A 74 10.06 1.25 -5.84
N LEU A 75 10.42 2.47 -5.46
CA LEU A 75 9.60 3.64 -5.66
C LEU A 75 10.15 4.48 -6.77
N ARG A 76 9.25 4.95 -7.62
CA ARG A 76 9.55 6.04 -8.52
C ARG A 76 10.02 7.23 -7.68
N SER A 77 11.05 7.91 -8.14
CA SER A 77 11.64 9.10 -7.51
C SER A 77 10.58 10.16 -7.17
N LEU A 78 9.89 9.95 -6.08
CA LEU A 78 9.15 10.99 -5.39
C LEU A 78 10.21 11.79 -4.66
N ASP A 79 10.44 13.01 -5.07
CA ASP A 79 11.25 13.97 -4.34
C ASP A 79 12.28 13.33 -3.37
N ARG A 80 13.32 12.69 -3.93
CA ARG A 80 14.34 11.91 -3.17
C ARG A 80 14.86 12.71 -1.98
N ASP A 81 14.98 14.02 -2.15
CA ASP A 81 15.45 14.93 -1.12
C ASP A 81 14.54 14.95 0.11
N ASN A 82 13.25 14.79 -0.03
CA ASN A 82 12.32 14.77 1.11
C ASN A 82 12.23 13.40 1.77
N VAL A 83 12.32 12.32 1.01
CA VAL A 83 12.35 10.95 1.57
C VAL A 83 13.66 10.74 2.34
N ASP A 84 14.79 11.16 1.79
CA ASP A 84 16.10 11.07 2.42
C ASP A 84 16.26 11.91 3.70
N LYS A 85 15.43 12.94 3.88
CA LYS A 85 15.39 13.75 5.12
C LYS A 85 14.59 13.07 6.23
N LYS A 86 13.75 12.07 5.93
CA LYS A 86 12.95 11.40 6.95
C LYS A 86 13.84 10.59 7.90
N VAL A 87 13.66 10.83 9.20
CA VAL A 87 14.32 10.11 10.29
C VAL A 87 13.30 9.17 10.92
N LEU A 88 13.58 7.87 10.87
CA LEU A 88 12.73 6.86 11.48
C LEU A 88 13.25 6.48 12.87
N PRO A 89 12.41 6.51 13.90
CA PRO A 89 12.78 5.99 15.22
C PRO A 89 12.78 4.47 15.19
N GLY A 90 13.75 3.88 15.86
CA GLY A 90 13.86 2.42 15.93
C GLY A 90 14.73 1.96 17.09
N SER A 91 15.01 0.67 17.11
CA SER A 91 15.85 0.00 18.09
C SER A 91 16.71 -1.07 17.43
N ILE A 92 17.88 -1.33 17.99
CA ILE A 92 18.70 -2.50 17.68
C ILE A 92 18.47 -3.54 18.76
N PHE A 93 18.30 -4.80 18.32
CA PHE A 93 18.16 -5.98 19.15
C PHE A 93 19.40 -6.85 18.99
N GLU A 94 20.00 -7.32 20.10
CA GLU A 94 21.15 -8.23 20.07
C GLU A 94 20.65 -9.67 19.89
N ASN A 95 21.41 -10.45 19.08
CA ASN A 95 21.12 -11.84 18.73
C ASN A 95 19.89 -12.09 17.84
N ASN A 96 19.91 -13.24 17.16
CA ASN A 96 18.95 -13.65 16.14
C ASN A 96 17.51 -13.90 16.66
N GLU A 97 17.25 -13.69 17.91
CA GLU A 97 15.92 -13.74 18.49
C GLU A 97 15.45 -12.31 18.76
N LEU A 98 14.25 -11.99 18.35
CA LEU A 98 13.54 -10.79 18.76
C LEU A 98 13.40 -10.79 20.29
N SER A 99 14.48 -10.47 20.96
CA SER A 99 14.45 -10.20 22.39
C SER A 99 13.45 -9.06 22.60
N SER A 100 12.53 -9.24 23.51
CA SER A 100 11.54 -8.21 23.86
C SER A 100 12.18 -6.92 24.39
N THR A 101 13.47 -6.95 24.66
CA THR A 101 14.22 -5.81 25.23
C THR A 101 15.21 -5.25 24.21
N PRO A 102 14.94 -4.06 23.63
CA PRO A 102 15.87 -3.39 22.74
C PRO A 102 17.13 -2.95 23.48
N ILE A 103 18.30 -3.19 22.90
CA ILE A 103 19.58 -2.81 23.51
C ILE A 103 19.85 -1.33 23.34
N HIS A 104 19.61 -0.80 22.13
CA HIS A 104 19.89 0.58 21.79
C HIS A 104 18.76 1.20 20.98
N LYS A 105 18.32 2.40 21.37
CA LYS A 105 17.45 3.24 20.55
C LYS A 105 18.27 3.89 19.44
N ILE A 106 17.72 3.89 18.23
CA ILE A 106 18.37 4.44 17.06
C ILE A 106 17.49 5.43 16.30
N ARG A 107 18.17 6.20 15.45
CA ARG A 107 17.58 6.97 14.35
C ARG A 107 18.04 6.33 13.07
N TYR A 108 17.10 5.89 12.24
CA TYR A 108 17.40 5.33 10.92
C TYR A 108 17.16 6.38 9.84
N GLN A 109 18.20 6.66 9.07
CA GLN A 109 18.16 7.64 7.97
C GLN A 109 19.21 7.30 6.91
N LYS A 110 18.85 7.40 5.65
CA LYS A 110 19.77 7.15 4.51
C LYS A 110 20.51 5.81 4.59
N GLY A 111 19.82 4.76 4.99
CA GLY A 111 20.42 3.42 5.13
C GLY A 111 21.30 3.21 6.37
N LYS A 112 21.39 4.19 7.28
CA LYS A 112 22.21 4.11 8.49
C LYS A 112 21.38 4.11 9.77
N ALA A 113 21.74 3.24 10.69
CA ALA A 113 21.18 3.19 12.03
C ALA A 113 22.11 3.90 13.03
N THR A 114 21.87 5.17 13.32
CA THR A 114 22.70 5.94 14.24
C THR A 114 22.15 5.87 15.66
N PRO A 115 22.99 5.76 16.72
CA PRO A 115 22.52 5.68 18.09
C PRO A 115 21.87 6.99 18.52
N CYS A 116 20.74 6.91 19.26
CA CYS A 116 20.11 8.09 19.87
C CYS A 116 20.96 8.66 21.01
N LYS A 117 21.67 7.78 21.73
CA LYS A 117 22.64 8.14 22.78
C LYS A 117 23.94 7.42 22.50
N PRO A 118 25.08 8.11 22.54
CA PRO A 118 26.38 7.46 22.39
C PRO A 118 26.58 6.41 23.49
N PHE A 119 27.27 5.32 23.14
CA PHE A 119 27.70 4.28 24.07
C PHE A 119 29.03 3.68 23.62
N TYR A 120 29.69 2.93 24.49
CA TYR A 120 30.95 2.28 24.20
C TYR A 120 30.98 0.86 24.75
N ARG A 121 31.86 0.03 24.18
CA ARG A 121 32.19 -1.32 24.65
C ARG A 121 33.70 -1.45 24.72
N ILE A 122 34.20 -2.15 25.74
CA ILE A 122 35.62 -2.42 25.91
C ILE A 122 35.83 -3.93 25.70
N ASP A 123 36.68 -4.27 24.77
CA ASP A 123 37.22 -5.60 24.60
C ASP A 123 38.59 -5.69 25.34
N GLU A 124 38.55 -6.19 26.55
CA GLU A 124 39.76 -6.32 27.40
C GLU A 124 40.77 -7.28 26.83
N THR A 125 40.32 -8.29 26.12
CA THR A 125 41.20 -9.34 25.53
C THR A 125 42.03 -8.77 24.41
N ASN A 126 41.40 -8.03 23.48
CA ASN A 126 42.07 -7.45 22.32
C ASN A 126 42.53 -6.02 22.53
N LYS A 127 42.33 -5.46 23.74
CA LYS A 127 42.60 -4.06 24.07
C LYS A 127 41.98 -3.07 23.09
N LYS A 128 40.71 -3.28 22.76
CA LYS A 128 39.94 -2.42 21.86
C LYS A 128 38.82 -1.71 22.59
N VAL A 129 38.56 -0.45 22.20
CA VAL A 129 37.42 0.32 22.64
C VAL A 129 36.59 0.69 21.43
N PHE A 130 35.39 0.14 21.36
CA PHE A 130 34.43 0.44 20.31
C PHE A 130 33.52 1.60 20.75
N LEU A 131 33.58 2.70 20.03
CA LEU A 131 32.77 3.90 20.28
C LEU A 131 31.63 3.95 19.27
N PHE A 132 30.40 4.07 19.75
CA PHE A 132 29.21 4.16 18.94
C PHE A 132 28.59 5.55 19.11
N ALA A 133 28.79 6.44 18.14
CA ALA A 133 28.34 7.83 18.22
C ALA A 133 28.19 8.44 16.81
N GLU A 134 27.31 9.43 16.68
CA GLU A 134 27.28 10.26 15.47
C GLU A 134 28.62 10.96 15.23
N LYS A 135 29.03 11.11 13.97
CA LYS A 135 30.28 11.80 13.60
C LYS A 135 30.45 13.15 14.28
N LYS A 136 29.34 13.91 14.42
CA LYS A 136 29.36 15.25 15.03
C LYS A 136 29.73 15.23 16.51
N THR A 137 29.33 14.21 17.24
CA THR A 137 29.54 14.08 18.70
C THR A 137 30.70 13.17 19.05
N ALA A 138 31.21 12.44 18.11
CA ALA A 138 32.19 11.38 18.28
C ALA A 138 33.47 11.83 18.99
N LYS A 139 34.02 12.98 18.62
CA LYS A 139 35.25 13.54 19.22
C LYS A 139 35.07 13.86 20.71
N HIS A 140 33.95 14.50 21.04
CA HIS A 140 33.63 14.83 22.46
C HIS A 140 33.34 13.56 23.26
N TYR A 141 32.65 12.61 22.65
CA TYR A 141 32.32 11.35 23.30
C TYR A 141 33.57 10.49 23.55
N ARG A 142 34.53 10.48 22.63
CA ARG A 142 35.82 9.83 22.83
C ARG A 142 36.55 10.40 24.05
N ALA A 143 36.66 11.72 24.15
CA ALA A 143 37.30 12.37 25.29
C ALA A 143 36.61 12.02 26.62
N TYR A 144 35.27 11.92 26.61
CA TYR A 144 34.52 11.47 27.79
C TYR A 144 34.89 10.02 28.15
N VAL A 145 34.94 9.09 27.19
CA VAL A 145 35.28 7.69 27.46
C VAL A 145 36.73 7.53 27.94
N GLU A 146 37.66 8.27 27.36
CA GLU A 146 39.05 8.32 27.82
C GLU A 146 39.15 8.77 29.29
N GLN A 147 38.35 9.79 29.68
CA GLN A 147 38.29 10.22 31.06
C GLN A 147 37.68 9.18 32.00
N GLN A 148 36.62 8.48 31.59
CA GLN A 148 36.02 7.38 32.37
C GLN A 148 37.03 6.24 32.57
N MET A 149 37.74 5.85 31.52
CA MET A 149 38.76 4.79 31.60
C MET A 149 39.92 5.19 32.54
N LYS A 150 40.33 6.46 32.55
CA LYS A 150 41.33 6.95 33.54
C LYS A 150 40.81 6.86 34.96
N ASN A 151 39.53 7.22 35.21
CA ASN A 151 38.91 7.09 36.50
C ASN A 151 38.85 5.64 36.98
N ASP A 152 38.71 4.70 36.05
CA ASP A 152 38.72 3.24 36.28
C ASP A 152 40.15 2.67 36.36
N ALA A 153 41.17 3.50 36.48
CA ALA A 153 42.60 3.16 36.58
C ALA A 153 43.11 2.33 35.36
N LYS A 154 42.50 2.49 34.18
CA LYS A 154 42.95 1.82 32.95
C LYS A 154 44.02 2.64 32.24
N ASN A 155 45.05 1.98 31.75
CA ASN A 155 46.09 2.62 30.93
C ASN A 155 45.61 2.76 29.50
N ILE A 156 45.18 3.97 29.09
CA ILE A 156 44.57 4.26 27.81
C ILE A 156 45.50 3.96 26.64
N ASP A 157 46.78 4.16 26.80
CA ASP A 157 47.77 3.95 25.71
C ASP A 157 47.87 2.50 25.24
N GLN A 158 47.29 1.58 26.02
CA GLN A 158 47.18 0.16 25.64
C GLN A 158 45.97 -0.17 24.79
N TYR A 159 45.03 0.78 24.63
CA TYR A 159 43.77 0.51 23.92
C TYR A 159 43.74 1.19 22.55
N HIS A 160 43.26 0.42 21.57
CA HIS A 160 42.93 0.96 20.26
C HIS A 160 41.46 1.37 20.18
N PHE A 161 41.20 2.62 19.79
CA PHE A 161 39.85 3.16 19.68
C PHE A 161 39.33 3.04 18.26
N GLU A 162 38.22 2.34 18.08
CA GLU A 162 37.48 2.22 16.82
C GLU A 162 36.13 2.93 16.94
N MET A 163 35.73 3.67 15.91
CA MET A 163 34.51 4.46 15.95
C MET A 163 33.52 4.01 14.90
N PHE A 164 32.27 3.85 15.31
CA PHE A 164 31.15 3.43 14.48
C PHE A 164 30.02 4.46 14.57
N ASP A 165 29.59 4.99 13.42
CA ASP A 165 28.43 5.88 13.29
C ASP A 165 27.20 5.14 12.74
N ASP A 166 27.33 3.85 12.44
CA ASP A 166 26.27 2.99 11.91
C ASP A 166 26.21 1.68 12.70
N LEU A 167 25.05 1.39 13.25
CA LEU A 167 24.75 0.20 14.05
C LEU A 167 24.09 -0.92 13.26
N SER A 168 23.86 -0.76 11.96
CA SER A 168 23.12 -1.72 11.13
C SER A 168 23.67 -3.15 11.15
N ASN A 169 24.96 -3.29 11.46
CA ASN A 169 25.65 -4.58 11.54
C ASN A 169 25.75 -5.16 12.97
N LEU A 170 25.25 -4.44 13.99
CA LEU A 170 25.37 -4.91 15.39
C LEU A 170 24.26 -5.88 15.81
N GLY A 171 23.15 -5.93 15.07
CA GLY A 171 22.02 -6.76 15.42
C GLY A 171 20.84 -6.53 14.49
N PHE A 172 19.65 -6.95 14.93
CA PHE A 172 18.42 -6.78 14.15
C PHE A 172 17.87 -5.37 14.33
N LEU A 173 17.46 -4.78 13.19
CA LEU A 173 16.87 -3.47 13.14
C LEU A 173 15.34 -3.58 13.32
N GLY A 174 14.80 -3.02 14.39
CA GLY A 174 13.36 -2.82 14.59
C GLY A 174 13.01 -1.35 14.39
N ILE A 175 12.20 -1.03 13.38
CA ILE A 175 11.69 0.32 13.14
C ILE A 175 10.29 0.45 13.75
N ASN A 176 10.03 1.56 14.43
CA ASN A 176 8.71 1.86 14.98
C ASN A 176 7.80 2.40 13.88
N PHE A 177 6.84 1.58 13.41
CA PHE A 177 5.91 1.97 12.36
C PHE A 177 4.75 2.83 12.88
N SER A 178 4.32 2.68 14.13
CA SER A 178 3.11 3.33 14.65
C SER A 178 3.35 4.30 15.81
N LYS A 179 4.59 4.61 16.17
CA LYS A 179 4.91 5.45 17.34
C LYS A 179 4.18 5.01 18.64
N GLY A 180 3.89 3.72 18.76
CA GLY A 180 3.18 3.15 19.91
C GLY A 180 1.66 3.33 19.91
N LYS A 181 1.07 3.91 18.85
CA LYS A 181 -0.39 3.98 18.65
C LYS A 181 -0.92 2.68 18.03
N PRO A 182 -2.19 2.33 18.26
CA PRO A 182 -2.83 1.24 17.52
C PRO A 182 -2.71 1.45 16.00
N ASN A 183 -2.42 0.41 15.25
CA ASN A 183 -2.20 0.51 13.81
C ASN A 183 -3.47 0.92 13.06
N PHE A 184 -4.66 0.44 13.48
CA PHE A 184 -5.95 0.87 12.96
C PHE A 184 -6.52 2.01 13.82
N ASN A 185 -5.91 3.18 13.71
CA ASN A 185 -6.28 4.38 14.46
C ASN A 185 -7.15 5.34 13.63
N GLN A 186 -7.55 6.45 14.23
CA GLN A 186 -8.39 7.45 13.56
C GLN A 186 -7.69 8.06 12.34
N ASP A 187 -6.39 8.33 12.40
CA ASP A 187 -5.63 8.89 11.28
C ASP A 187 -5.69 7.96 10.05
N LEU A 188 -5.62 6.62 10.25
CA LEU A 188 -5.78 5.65 9.17
C LEU A 188 -7.21 5.65 8.60
N LYS A 189 -8.22 5.68 9.49
CA LYS A 189 -9.62 5.73 9.07
C LYS A 189 -9.93 6.97 8.26
N ASP A 190 -9.51 8.13 8.72
CA ASP A 190 -9.76 9.42 8.05
C ASP A 190 -9.14 9.45 6.65
N GLY A 191 -7.92 8.93 6.51
CA GLY A 191 -7.27 8.82 5.20
C GLY A 191 -7.98 7.85 4.26
N LEU A 192 -8.43 6.69 4.76
CA LEU A 192 -9.21 5.74 3.97
C LEU A 192 -10.56 6.35 3.54
N LEU A 193 -11.24 7.08 4.42
CA LEU A 193 -12.49 7.78 4.10
C LEU A 193 -12.30 8.83 3.02
N LYS A 194 -11.24 9.64 3.13
CA LYS A 194 -10.90 10.64 2.12
C LYS A 194 -10.69 9.99 0.76
N ILE A 195 -9.81 8.96 0.68
CA ILE A 195 -9.54 8.23 -0.55
C ILE A 195 -10.83 7.64 -1.14
N ALA A 196 -11.67 6.99 -0.32
CA ALA A 196 -12.94 6.40 -0.77
C ALA A 196 -13.92 7.44 -1.31
N THR A 197 -14.02 8.59 -0.64
CA THR A 197 -14.87 9.72 -1.06
C THR A 197 -14.39 10.28 -2.40
N GLU A 198 -13.12 10.57 -2.51
CA GLU A 198 -12.56 11.25 -3.69
C GLU A 198 -12.53 10.35 -4.93
N ILE A 199 -12.23 9.04 -4.78
CA ILE A 199 -12.31 8.12 -5.91
C ILE A 199 -13.75 7.89 -6.37
N ALA A 200 -14.74 7.93 -5.46
CA ALA A 200 -16.16 7.84 -5.84
C ALA A 200 -16.62 9.08 -6.62
N LEU A 201 -16.22 10.27 -6.19
CA LEU A 201 -16.47 11.51 -6.91
C LEU A 201 -15.80 11.50 -8.29
N TYR A 202 -14.56 11.02 -8.37
CA TYR A 202 -13.82 10.84 -9.62
C TYR A 202 -14.53 9.86 -10.57
N ALA A 203 -15.12 8.78 -10.03
CA ALA A 203 -15.94 7.82 -10.77
C ALA A 203 -17.31 8.38 -11.20
N GLY A 204 -17.61 9.64 -10.89
CA GLY A 204 -18.84 10.32 -11.28
C GLY A 204 -20.00 10.16 -10.29
N VAL A 205 -19.77 9.62 -9.10
CA VAL A 205 -20.76 9.62 -8.02
C VAL A 205 -20.93 11.06 -7.52
N LYS A 206 -22.17 11.49 -7.31
CA LYS A 206 -22.44 12.79 -6.70
C LYS A 206 -22.24 12.73 -5.18
N ARG A 207 -21.86 13.84 -4.54
CA ARG A 207 -21.62 13.89 -3.09
C ARG A 207 -22.85 13.48 -2.26
N GLU A 208 -24.06 13.78 -2.74
CA GLU A 208 -25.32 13.35 -2.10
C GLU A 208 -25.51 11.83 -2.13
N GLY A 209 -24.85 11.15 -3.05
CA GLY A 209 -24.79 9.68 -3.13
C GLY A 209 -23.84 9.03 -2.12
N LEU A 210 -23.09 9.81 -1.33
CA LEU A 210 -22.10 9.33 -0.35
C LEU A 210 -22.66 9.39 1.08
N ALA A 211 -23.93 9.06 1.26
CA ALA A 211 -24.70 9.28 2.48
C ALA A 211 -24.19 8.49 3.70
N SER A 212 -23.42 7.41 3.54
CA SER A 212 -22.83 6.68 4.67
C SER A 212 -21.49 7.26 5.14
N VAL A 213 -20.86 8.14 4.37
CA VAL A 213 -19.55 8.75 4.69
C VAL A 213 -19.60 10.25 4.88
N LEU A 214 -20.54 10.96 4.23
CA LEU A 214 -20.68 12.39 4.34
C LEU A 214 -22.01 12.78 5.04
N ASP A 215 -21.91 13.74 5.93
CA ASP A 215 -23.04 14.46 6.50
C ASP A 215 -23.05 15.86 5.90
N ILE A 216 -24.14 16.22 5.23
CA ILE A 216 -24.29 17.50 4.51
C ILE A 216 -25.27 18.36 5.29
N ASP A 217 -24.79 19.46 5.85
CA ASP A 217 -25.64 20.46 6.47
C ASP A 217 -26.48 21.21 5.41
N GLU A 218 -27.77 20.99 5.42
CA GLU A 218 -28.69 21.59 4.43
C GLU A 218 -28.71 23.12 4.47
N SER A 219 -28.42 23.73 5.62
CA SER A 219 -28.45 25.18 5.79
C SER A 219 -27.24 25.91 5.24
N THR A 220 -26.06 25.26 5.37
CA THR A 220 -24.78 25.84 4.96
C THR A 220 -24.23 25.23 3.68
N GLY A 221 -24.71 24.05 3.29
CA GLY A 221 -24.16 23.25 2.20
C GLY A 221 -22.78 22.64 2.49
N ILE A 222 -22.29 22.75 3.72
CA ILE A 222 -21.00 22.19 4.13
C ILE A 222 -21.15 20.71 4.44
N SER A 223 -20.21 19.88 3.98
CA SER A 223 -20.15 18.47 4.34
C SER A 223 -19.01 18.16 5.30
N THR A 224 -19.25 17.22 6.19
CA THR A 224 -18.27 16.67 7.13
C THR A 224 -18.27 15.14 7.06
N TYR A 225 -17.16 14.51 7.40
CA TYR A 225 -17.11 13.05 7.50
C TYR A 225 -17.90 12.54 8.69
N LYS A 226 -18.67 11.47 8.48
CA LYS A 226 -19.39 10.78 9.55
C LYS A 226 -18.43 10.00 10.45
N ILE A 227 -18.62 10.11 11.77
CA ILE A 227 -17.75 9.47 12.78
C ILE A 227 -17.85 7.94 12.74
N ASN A 228 -19.05 7.42 12.48
CA ASN A 228 -19.34 5.97 12.55
C ASN A 228 -19.42 5.34 11.16
N THR A 229 -18.47 5.66 10.29
CA THR A 229 -18.42 5.02 8.96
C THR A 229 -17.94 3.59 9.05
N TYR A 230 -18.59 2.69 8.30
CA TYR A 230 -18.19 1.29 8.22
C TYR A 230 -16.97 1.13 7.32
N ILE A 231 -15.85 0.75 7.93
CA ILE A 231 -14.60 0.34 7.27
C ILE A 231 -14.21 -1.02 7.82
N TRP A 232 -14.11 -2.01 6.96
CA TRP A 232 -13.72 -3.36 7.37
C TRP A 232 -12.66 -3.96 6.45
N PRO A 233 -11.81 -4.87 6.97
CA PRO A 233 -10.73 -5.46 6.19
C PRO A 233 -11.26 -6.49 5.18
N TYR A 234 -10.59 -6.58 4.03
CA TYR A 234 -10.70 -7.72 3.15
C TYR A 234 -10.09 -8.95 3.84
N THR A 235 -10.79 -10.06 3.78
CA THR A 235 -10.32 -11.34 4.31
C THR A 235 -10.45 -12.41 3.22
N PRO A 236 -9.38 -13.16 2.93
CA PRO A 236 -9.45 -14.28 1.99
C PRO A 236 -10.54 -15.28 2.40
N GLN A 237 -11.37 -15.69 1.44
CA GLN A 237 -12.52 -16.59 1.70
C GLN A 237 -12.26 -18.02 1.21
N SER A 238 -11.16 -18.24 0.51
CA SER A 238 -10.80 -19.55 -0.05
C SER A 238 -9.31 -19.84 0.08
N LEU A 239 -8.93 -21.11 -0.04
CA LEU A 239 -7.52 -21.50 -0.02
C LEU A 239 -6.74 -20.85 -1.18
N PRO A 240 -7.24 -20.77 -2.42
CA PRO A 240 -6.57 -20.01 -3.48
C PRO A 240 -6.30 -18.56 -3.11
N ASP A 241 -7.24 -17.87 -2.46
CA ASP A 241 -7.06 -16.49 -2.04
C ASP A 241 -5.98 -16.36 -0.96
N ILE A 242 -5.95 -17.30 0.00
CA ILE A 242 -4.92 -17.34 1.05
C ILE A 242 -3.54 -17.54 0.41
N LEU A 243 -3.42 -18.48 -0.52
CA LEU A 243 -2.15 -18.74 -1.24
C LEU A 243 -1.73 -17.52 -2.06
N TYR A 244 -2.68 -16.88 -2.76
CA TYR A 244 -2.42 -15.66 -3.51
C TYR A 244 -1.87 -14.56 -2.60
N GLU A 245 -2.56 -14.24 -1.51
CA GLU A 245 -2.14 -13.18 -0.60
C GLU A 245 -0.77 -13.46 0.04
N ASN A 246 -0.46 -14.72 0.35
CA ASN A 246 0.82 -15.10 0.93
C ASN A 246 1.98 -15.01 -0.07
N GLU A 247 1.74 -15.35 -1.32
CA GLU A 247 2.78 -15.45 -2.36
C GLU A 247 2.80 -14.23 -3.30
N ARG A 248 1.86 -13.31 -3.15
CA ARG A 248 1.63 -12.17 -4.05
C ARG A 248 2.90 -11.38 -4.33
N TYR A 249 3.71 -11.11 -3.30
CA TYR A 249 4.98 -10.38 -3.45
C TYR A 249 6.01 -11.07 -4.35
N LYS A 250 5.80 -12.36 -4.69
CA LYS A 250 6.65 -13.13 -5.62
C LYS A 250 6.05 -13.24 -7.01
N ILE A 251 4.71 -13.30 -7.10
CA ILE A 251 4.01 -13.64 -8.34
C ILE A 251 3.44 -12.41 -9.06
N ASP A 252 3.01 -11.39 -8.30
CA ASP A 252 2.45 -10.16 -8.86
C ASP A 252 3.57 -9.25 -9.39
N ALA A 253 3.69 -9.16 -10.71
CA ALA A 253 4.68 -8.31 -11.36
C ALA A 253 4.46 -6.81 -11.09
N ASN A 254 3.32 -6.42 -10.56
CA ASN A 254 2.96 -5.05 -10.22
C ASN A 254 3.12 -4.74 -8.72
N TYR A 255 3.59 -5.72 -7.94
CA TYR A 255 3.80 -5.54 -6.50
C TYR A 255 5.03 -4.65 -6.21
N PRO A 256 4.92 -3.66 -5.30
CA PRO A 256 3.72 -3.18 -4.62
C PRO A 256 2.89 -2.24 -5.50
N ALA A 257 1.58 -2.27 -5.31
CA ALA A 257 0.63 -1.46 -6.07
C ALA A 257 -0.43 -0.80 -5.16
N HIS A 258 -1.12 0.20 -5.73
CA HIS A 258 -2.37 0.72 -5.19
C HIS A 258 -3.52 0.34 -6.10
N ILE A 259 -4.63 -0.09 -5.52
CA ILE A 259 -5.85 -0.42 -6.24
C ILE A 259 -7.03 0.25 -5.54
N LEU A 260 -7.85 0.94 -6.32
CA LEU A 260 -9.10 1.53 -5.85
C LEU A 260 -10.22 1.02 -6.76
N LYS A 261 -11.30 0.54 -6.16
CA LYS A 261 -12.48 0.15 -6.92
C LYS A 261 -13.73 0.69 -6.25
N VAL A 262 -14.53 1.41 -7.02
CA VAL A 262 -15.87 1.85 -6.62
C VAL A 262 -16.88 1.02 -7.41
N PHE A 263 -17.81 0.40 -6.71
CA PHE A 263 -18.79 -0.47 -7.33
C PHE A 263 -20.10 -0.51 -6.56
N THR A 264 -21.18 -0.79 -7.28
CA THR A 264 -22.48 -1.07 -6.70
C THR A 264 -22.69 -2.57 -6.54
N GLU A 265 -23.39 -2.94 -5.47
CA GLU A 265 -23.72 -4.32 -5.16
C GLU A 265 -25.16 -4.41 -4.65
N THR A 266 -25.87 -5.50 -4.99
CA THR A 266 -27.20 -5.75 -4.43
C THR A 266 -27.01 -6.23 -2.99
N ASN A 267 -27.62 -5.55 -2.03
CA ASN A 267 -27.60 -5.95 -0.62
C ASN A 267 -28.62 -7.04 -0.30
N THR A 268 -28.57 -7.59 0.90
CA THR A 268 -29.45 -8.66 1.37
C THR A 268 -30.94 -8.32 1.39
N GLU A 269 -31.27 -7.03 1.42
CA GLU A 269 -32.65 -6.53 1.42
C GLU A 269 -33.18 -6.27 0.00
N GLY A 270 -32.38 -6.58 -1.04
CA GLY A 270 -32.72 -6.33 -2.44
C GLY A 270 -32.50 -4.88 -2.87
N GLY A 271 -31.96 -4.02 -1.99
CA GLY A 271 -31.51 -2.67 -2.31
C GLY A 271 -30.14 -2.69 -2.95
N LYS A 272 -29.60 -1.51 -3.25
CA LYS A 272 -28.30 -1.35 -3.85
C LYS A 272 -27.37 -0.58 -2.91
N SER A 273 -26.25 -1.17 -2.55
CA SER A 273 -25.17 -0.53 -1.79
C SER A 273 -24.08 -0.01 -2.72
N LEU A 274 -23.46 1.10 -2.37
CA LEU A 274 -22.26 1.63 -3.00
C LEU A 274 -21.07 1.40 -2.10
N LEU A 275 -20.05 0.74 -2.62
CA LEU A 275 -18.85 0.32 -1.90
C LEU A 275 -17.59 0.88 -2.56
N CYS A 276 -16.57 1.10 -1.75
CA CYS A 276 -15.22 1.32 -2.22
C CYS A 276 -14.29 0.25 -1.64
N TYR A 277 -13.55 -0.44 -2.50
CA TYR A 277 -12.40 -1.26 -2.12
C TYR A 277 -11.13 -0.42 -2.27
N ILE A 278 -10.32 -0.41 -1.23
CA ILE A 278 -9.04 0.29 -1.18
C ILE A 278 -7.97 -0.74 -0.89
N GLU A 279 -6.96 -0.78 -1.74
CA GLU A 279 -5.76 -1.55 -1.51
C GLU A 279 -4.53 -0.64 -1.63
N LEU A 280 -3.77 -0.54 -0.56
CA LEU A 280 -2.53 0.22 -0.52
C LEU A 280 -1.34 -0.74 -0.38
N PHE A 281 -0.31 -0.51 -1.20
CA PHE A 281 0.93 -1.32 -1.23
C PHE A 281 0.69 -2.81 -1.49
N SER A 282 -0.36 -3.17 -2.22
CA SER A 282 -0.79 -4.56 -2.40
C SER A 282 -0.95 -5.34 -1.08
N THR A 283 -1.13 -4.64 0.02
CA THR A 283 -1.06 -5.24 1.37
C THR A 283 -2.22 -4.80 2.26
N PHE A 284 -2.51 -3.51 2.33
CA PHE A 284 -3.59 -2.98 3.17
C PHE A 284 -4.87 -2.91 2.37
N GLN A 285 -5.79 -3.81 2.65
CA GLN A 285 -7.00 -4.02 1.87
C GLN A 285 -8.24 -3.79 2.74
N TYR A 286 -9.05 -2.81 2.37
CA TYR A 286 -10.25 -2.44 3.14
C TYR A 286 -11.43 -2.19 2.21
N TYR A 287 -12.62 -2.49 2.71
CA TYR A 287 -13.89 -2.03 2.16
C TYR A 287 -14.37 -0.81 2.96
N VAL A 288 -14.97 0.13 2.27
CA VAL A 288 -15.63 1.30 2.84
C VAL A 288 -17.06 1.35 2.31
N LEU A 289 -18.04 1.40 3.19
CA LEU A 289 -19.44 1.59 2.83
C LEU A 289 -19.68 3.08 2.53
N LEU A 290 -19.91 3.41 1.26
CA LEU A 290 -20.17 4.76 0.80
C LEU A 290 -21.66 5.13 0.90
N ASN A 291 -22.54 4.16 0.64
CA ASN A 291 -23.98 4.31 0.78
C ASN A 291 -24.65 2.92 0.87
N ASP A 292 -25.45 2.67 1.88
CA ASP A 292 -26.17 1.43 2.10
C ASP A 292 -27.50 1.33 1.33
N ASP A 293 -28.05 2.46 0.89
CA ASP A 293 -29.30 2.55 0.09
C ASP A 293 -29.09 3.46 -1.15
N TYR A 294 -28.14 3.10 -1.98
CA TYR A 294 -27.74 3.91 -3.13
C TYR A 294 -28.78 3.90 -4.25
N LYS A 295 -29.31 5.08 -4.59
CA LYS A 295 -30.34 5.27 -5.63
C LYS A 295 -29.79 5.72 -6.98
N GLY A 296 -28.48 5.90 -7.10
CA GLY A 296 -27.84 6.32 -8.33
C GLY A 296 -27.72 5.23 -9.38
N LYS A 297 -27.05 5.54 -10.48
CA LYS A 297 -26.72 4.57 -11.54
C LYS A 297 -25.72 3.52 -10.99
N GLU A 298 -25.70 2.36 -11.63
CA GLU A 298 -24.65 1.39 -11.35
C GLU A 298 -23.27 2.00 -11.60
N VAL A 299 -22.35 1.67 -10.70
CA VAL A 299 -20.95 2.09 -10.74
C VAL A 299 -20.09 0.86 -10.77
N ASP A 300 -19.11 0.83 -11.65
CA ASP A 300 -18.03 -0.14 -11.70
C ASP A 300 -16.79 0.57 -12.25
N PHE A 301 -16.04 1.18 -11.35
CA PHE A 301 -14.83 1.94 -11.69
C PHE A 301 -13.63 1.35 -10.97
N THR A 302 -12.55 1.09 -11.69
CA THR A 302 -11.30 0.56 -11.14
C THR A 302 -10.13 1.43 -11.55
N TYR A 303 -9.29 1.77 -10.59
CA TYR A 303 -7.98 2.35 -10.78
C TYR A 303 -6.92 1.44 -10.17
N ALA A 304 -5.88 1.14 -10.92
CA ALA A 304 -4.76 0.31 -10.48
C ALA A 304 -3.44 0.95 -10.90
N GLN A 305 -2.55 1.15 -9.93
CA GLN A 305 -1.28 1.84 -10.09
C GLN A 305 -0.17 1.03 -9.42
N LYS A 306 0.88 0.64 -10.15
CA LYS A 306 2.08 0.08 -9.55
C LYS A 306 2.99 1.18 -9.04
N LEU A 307 3.67 0.90 -7.92
CA LEU A 307 4.59 1.83 -7.29
C LEU A 307 6.02 1.69 -7.83
N SER A 308 6.38 0.49 -8.33
CA SER A 308 7.68 0.29 -8.95
C SER A 308 7.87 1.23 -10.15
N PRO A 309 9.10 1.73 -10.39
CA PRO A 309 9.35 2.53 -11.56
C PRO A 309 9.05 1.70 -12.81
N ASN A 310 8.05 2.14 -13.58
CA ASN A 310 8.13 1.91 -15.01
C ASN A 310 9.30 2.78 -15.49
N TYR A 311 10.06 2.30 -16.44
CA TYR A 311 10.95 3.14 -17.20
C TYR A 311 10.13 4.34 -17.68
N VAL A 312 10.23 5.43 -16.97
CA VAL A 312 9.94 6.74 -17.52
C VAL A 312 11.27 7.15 -18.09
N GLU A 313 11.33 7.10 -19.37
CA GLU A 313 12.40 7.70 -20.12
C GLU A 313 12.57 9.13 -19.59
N SER A 314 13.79 9.58 -19.46
CA SER A 314 14.03 10.98 -19.13
C SER A 314 13.51 11.84 -20.29
N ILE A 315 13.29 13.12 -20.09
CA ILE A 315 12.94 14.01 -21.21
C ILE A 315 14.04 13.94 -22.26
N GLU A 316 15.29 13.87 -21.84
CA GLU A 316 16.47 13.74 -22.69
C GLU A 316 16.46 12.45 -23.53
N ASP A 317 16.03 11.33 -22.94
CA ASP A 317 15.88 10.05 -23.65
C ASP A 317 14.78 10.14 -24.71
N LEU A 318 13.64 10.78 -24.39
CA LEU A 318 12.55 11.03 -25.35
C LEU A 318 12.97 11.96 -26.48
N GLU A 319 13.74 12.98 -26.19
CA GLU A 319 14.29 13.92 -27.20
C GLU A 319 15.31 13.24 -28.11
N ALA A 320 16.05 12.27 -27.61
CA ALA A 320 17.03 11.49 -28.36
C ALA A 320 16.41 10.37 -29.23
N MET A 321 15.12 10.03 -29.04
CA MET A 321 14.43 9.02 -29.85
C MET A 321 14.35 9.39 -31.32
N ASP A 322 14.35 8.42 -32.20
CA ASP A 322 13.93 8.64 -33.58
C ASP A 322 12.41 8.89 -33.69
N ASN A 323 11.94 9.30 -34.88
CA ASN A 323 10.53 9.62 -35.06
C ASN A 323 9.61 8.40 -34.93
N SER A 324 10.09 7.19 -35.24
CA SER A 324 9.31 5.95 -35.14
C SER A 324 9.09 5.58 -33.68
N ASP A 325 10.13 5.67 -32.88
CA ASP A 325 10.06 5.38 -31.43
C ASP A 325 9.25 6.44 -30.69
N LEU A 326 9.39 7.71 -31.10
CA LEU A 326 8.58 8.79 -30.55
C LEU A 326 7.08 8.62 -30.86
N ASP A 327 6.73 8.14 -32.08
CA ASP A 327 5.37 7.83 -32.45
C ASP A 327 4.78 6.67 -31.62
N ILE A 328 5.62 5.71 -31.21
CA ILE A 328 5.23 4.65 -30.27
C ILE A 328 4.97 5.26 -28.89
N ALA A 329 5.86 6.09 -28.39
CA ALA A 329 5.71 6.76 -27.08
C ALA A 329 4.46 7.66 -27.04
N ILE A 330 4.13 8.36 -28.13
CA ILE A 330 2.89 9.15 -28.27
C ILE A 330 1.65 8.25 -28.16
N ARG A 331 1.65 7.10 -28.84
CA ARG A 331 0.52 6.14 -28.78
C ARG A 331 0.35 5.54 -27.40
N ASP A 332 1.46 5.19 -26.73
CA ASP A 332 1.45 4.64 -25.39
C ASP A 332 0.98 5.68 -24.36
N ALA A 333 1.33 6.95 -24.57
CA ALA A 333 0.80 8.06 -23.80
C ALA A 333 -0.68 8.38 -24.12
N LYS A 334 -1.28 7.74 -25.15
CA LYS A 334 -2.66 7.98 -25.61
C LYS A 334 -2.95 9.44 -25.95
N LEU A 335 -1.94 10.16 -26.46
CA LEU A 335 -2.10 11.54 -26.89
C LEU A 335 -2.73 11.61 -28.28
N SER A 336 -3.75 12.44 -28.41
CA SER A 336 -4.45 12.66 -29.68
C SER A 336 -3.66 13.62 -30.60
N ARG A 337 -3.95 13.57 -31.90
CA ARG A 337 -3.35 14.50 -32.87
C ARG A 337 -3.72 15.96 -32.58
N GLU A 338 -4.94 16.19 -32.06
CA GLU A 338 -5.41 17.54 -31.68
C GLU A 338 -4.58 18.10 -30.51
N GLU A 339 -4.26 17.28 -29.54
CA GLU A 339 -3.44 17.66 -28.36
C GLU A 339 -1.98 17.97 -28.71
N LEU A 340 -1.50 17.45 -29.81
CA LEU A 340 -0.12 17.62 -30.28
C LEU A 340 0.02 18.68 -31.38
N LYS A 341 -1.10 19.19 -31.90
CA LYS A 341 -1.10 20.12 -33.02
C LYS A 341 -0.42 21.44 -32.66
N GLY A 342 0.62 21.78 -33.43
CA GLY A 342 1.36 23.04 -33.27
C GLY A 342 2.44 23.02 -32.19
N LEU A 343 2.65 21.88 -31.50
CA LEU A 343 3.72 21.74 -30.51
C LEU A 343 5.07 21.44 -31.19
N SER A 344 6.14 21.97 -30.62
CA SER A 344 7.52 21.59 -30.98
C SER A 344 7.82 20.15 -30.50
N ARG A 345 8.94 19.59 -30.97
CA ARG A 345 9.37 18.25 -30.53
C ARG A 345 9.62 18.20 -29.02
N GLU A 346 10.26 19.23 -28.48
CA GLU A 346 10.55 19.37 -27.04
C GLU A 346 9.25 19.42 -26.22
N GLU A 347 8.27 20.20 -26.69
CA GLU A 347 6.95 20.28 -26.04
C GLU A 347 6.19 18.96 -26.09
N ILE A 348 6.32 18.20 -27.20
CA ILE A 348 5.75 16.85 -27.32
C ILE A 348 6.42 15.90 -26.34
N CYS A 349 7.74 15.89 -26.24
CA CYS A 349 8.50 15.08 -25.29
C CYS A 349 8.14 15.44 -23.83
N ALA A 350 8.06 16.72 -23.51
CA ALA A 350 7.63 17.18 -22.19
C ALA A 350 6.20 16.70 -21.86
N LYS A 351 5.30 16.76 -22.84
CA LYS A 351 3.92 16.30 -22.68
C LYS A 351 3.82 14.77 -22.51
N ILE A 352 4.58 13.99 -23.29
CA ILE A 352 4.70 12.55 -23.15
C ILE A 352 5.22 12.22 -21.74
N TYR A 353 6.32 12.87 -21.35
CA TYR A 353 6.92 12.70 -20.04
C TYR A 353 5.94 12.99 -18.90
N ASP A 354 5.17 14.08 -19.00
CA ASP A 354 4.17 14.45 -17.99
C ASP A 354 3.03 13.41 -17.92
N VAL A 355 2.53 12.94 -19.07
CA VAL A 355 1.51 11.88 -19.12
C VAL A 355 2.07 10.56 -18.61
N GLN A 356 3.29 10.17 -18.99
CA GLN A 356 3.93 8.96 -18.49
C GLN A 356 4.20 9.07 -16.99
N ARG A 357 4.59 10.25 -16.50
CA ARG A 357 4.77 10.52 -15.08
C ARG A 357 3.47 10.40 -14.30
N ARG A 358 2.34 10.83 -14.88
CA ARG A 358 1.01 10.76 -14.26
C ARG A 358 0.36 9.38 -14.40
N ARG A 359 0.51 8.71 -15.55
CA ARG A 359 -0.17 7.46 -15.91
C ARG A 359 0.74 6.24 -16.03
N GLY A 360 2.04 6.42 -16.17
CA GLY A 360 3.00 5.35 -16.48
C GLY A 360 3.12 4.24 -15.44
N SER A 361 2.37 4.34 -14.35
CA SER A 361 2.23 3.29 -13.33
C SER A 361 0.89 2.57 -13.39
N GLU A 362 -0.07 3.03 -14.21
CA GLU A 362 -1.36 2.33 -14.38
C GLU A 362 -1.15 0.98 -15.09
N PHE A 363 -1.88 -0.04 -14.66
CA PHE A 363 -1.82 -1.37 -15.24
C PHE A 363 -3.22 -1.98 -15.39
N ASN A 364 -3.35 -2.95 -16.29
CA ASN A 364 -4.59 -3.68 -16.45
C ASN A 364 -4.72 -4.73 -15.34
N LEU A 365 -5.48 -4.40 -14.30
CA LEU A 365 -5.70 -5.27 -13.16
C LEU A 365 -6.29 -6.63 -13.57
N ASN A 366 -7.25 -6.65 -14.48
CA ASN A 366 -7.88 -7.90 -14.91
C ASN A 366 -6.87 -8.85 -15.57
N ALA A 367 -6.00 -8.32 -16.43
CA ALA A 367 -4.96 -9.13 -17.05
C ALA A 367 -3.92 -9.64 -16.03
N ALA A 368 -3.53 -8.81 -15.07
CA ALA A 368 -2.65 -9.21 -13.99
C ALA A 368 -3.28 -10.31 -13.13
N VAL A 369 -4.51 -10.13 -12.68
CA VAL A 369 -5.25 -11.11 -11.89
C VAL A 369 -5.39 -12.46 -12.62
N ILE A 370 -5.71 -12.45 -13.92
CA ILE A 370 -5.78 -13.69 -14.73
C ILE A 370 -4.46 -14.44 -14.70
N LYS A 371 -3.35 -13.74 -14.92
CA LYS A 371 -2.00 -14.34 -14.93
C LYS A 371 -1.64 -14.92 -13.56
N ASP A 372 -2.00 -14.25 -12.50
CA ASP A 372 -1.72 -14.69 -11.14
C ASP A 372 -2.56 -15.92 -10.77
N TYR A 373 -3.83 -15.98 -11.21
CA TYR A 373 -4.68 -17.18 -11.05
C TYR A 373 -4.14 -18.40 -11.80
N GLU A 374 -3.57 -18.23 -12.98
CA GLU A 374 -2.91 -19.31 -13.70
C GLU A 374 -1.75 -19.89 -12.89
N TRP A 375 -0.94 -19.04 -12.30
CA TRP A 375 0.17 -19.47 -11.44
C TRP A 375 -0.33 -20.23 -10.21
N ILE A 376 -1.33 -19.69 -9.51
CA ILE A 376 -1.92 -20.32 -8.32
C ILE A 376 -2.52 -21.67 -8.67
N SER A 377 -3.24 -21.75 -9.79
CA SER A 377 -3.83 -23.01 -10.26
C SER A 377 -2.77 -24.08 -10.47
N ARG A 378 -1.62 -23.71 -11.07
CA ARG A 378 -0.46 -24.63 -11.21
C ARG A 378 0.08 -25.09 -9.85
N GLN A 379 0.21 -24.19 -8.87
CA GLN A 379 0.71 -24.53 -7.54
C GLN A 379 -0.26 -25.48 -6.81
N ILE A 380 -1.55 -25.23 -6.89
CA ILE A 380 -2.58 -26.10 -6.32
C ILE A 380 -2.51 -27.49 -6.94
N LEU A 381 -2.39 -27.59 -8.27
CA LEU A 381 -2.28 -28.87 -8.96
C LEU A 381 -1.04 -29.64 -8.58
N LEU A 382 0.11 -28.98 -8.47
CA LEU A 382 1.35 -29.61 -8.00
C LEU A 382 1.21 -30.15 -6.58
N THR A 383 0.61 -29.36 -5.69
CA THR A 383 0.33 -29.77 -4.31
C THR A 383 -0.62 -30.97 -4.25
N LEU A 384 -1.69 -30.94 -5.03
CA LEU A 384 -2.67 -32.04 -5.13
C LEU A 384 -2.04 -33.30 -5.69
N ALA A 385 -1.23 -33.20 -6.75
CA ALA A 385 -0.52 -34.33 -7.32
C ALA A 385 0.42 -34.99 -6.30
N THR A 386 1.14 -34.19 -5.52
CA THR A 386 2.01 -34.68 -4.44
C THR A 386 1.20 -35.40 -3.37
N ILE A 387 0.11 -34.80 -2.88
CA ILE A 387 -0.76 -35.39 -1.83
C ILE A 387 -1.38 -36.70 -2.32
N VAL A 388 -1.87 -36.75 -3.58
CA VAL A 388 -2.47 -37.94 -4.15
C VAL A 388 -1.43 -39.06 -4.32
N LYS A 389 -0.21 -38.71 -4.73
CA LYS A 389 0.90 -39.64 -4.88
C LYS A 389 1.33 -40.25 -3.55
N GLU A 390 1.40 -39.46 -2.51
CA GLU A 390 1.86 -39.88 -1.18
C GLU A 390 0.77 -40.50 -0.31
N LYS A 391 -0.50 -40.49 -0.73
CA LYS A 391 -1.68 -40.95 0.02
C LYS A 391 -1.83 -40.31 1.42
N HIS A 392 -1.25 -39.14 1.64
CA HIS A 392 -1.29 -38.48 2.94
C HIS A 392 -2.28 -37.32 2.99
N CYS A 393 -3.00 -37.21 4.11
CA CYS A 393 -3.67 -36.01 4.60
C CYS A 393 -4.84 -35.43 3.77
N THR A 394 -5.66 -36.26 3.10
CA THR A 394 -6.88 -35.78 2.42
C THR A 394 -7.91 -35.16 3.37
N HIS A 395 -7.80 -35.45 4.69
CA HIS A 395 -8.70 -34.92 5.73
C HIS A 395 -8.33 -33.49 6.21
N LEU A 396 -7.14 -33.00 5.88
CA LEU A 396 -6.68 -31.66 6.23
C LEU A 396 -6.98 -30.60 5.13
N LEU A 397 -7.51 -31.06 4.00
CA LEU A 397 -7.83 -30.18 2.88
C LEU A 397 -9.19 -29.53 3.08
N ASP A 398 -9.32 -28.28 2.66
CA ASP A 398 -10.61 -27.62 2.63
C ASP A 398 -11.58 -28.30 1.64
N SER A 399 -12.83 -27.87 1.62
CA SER A 399 -13.86 -28.48 0.78
C SER A 399 -13.53 -28.42 -0.71
N THR A 400 -12.88 -27.36 -1.15
CA THR A 400 -12.46 -27.12 -2.53
C THR A 400 -11.41 -28.13 -2.97
N LEU A 401 -10.32 -28.25 -2.20
CA LEU A 401 -9.27 -29.23 -2.46
C LEU A 401 -9.78 -30.66 -2.40
N ARG A 402 -10.66 -30.99 -1.43
CA ARG A 402 -11.29 -32.31 -1.35
C ARG A 402 -12.10 -32.62 -2.60
N SER A 403 -12.83 -31.66 -3.13
CA SER A 403 -13.57 -31.80 -4.38
C SER A 403 -12.66 -32.10 -5.56
N PHE A 404 -11.54 -31.37 -5.69
CA PHE A 404 -10.54 -31.61 -6.74
C PHE A 404 -9.89 -32.98 -6.62
N VAL A 405 -9.47 -33.40 -5.44
CA VAL A 405 -8.91 -34.74 -5.20
C VAL A 405 -9.92 -35.82 -5.58
N LYS A 406 -11.21 -35.63 -5.26
CA LYS A 406 -12.28 -36.55 -5.61
C LYS A 406 -12.48 -36.64 -7.11
N ILE A 407 -12.48 -35.50 -7.82
CA ILE A 407 -12.60 -35.40 -9.27
C ILE A 407 -11.43 -36.12 -9.94
N GLN A 408 -10.20 -35.85 -9.54
CA GLN A 408 -9.00 -36.50 -10.10
C GLN A 408 -9.03 -38.04 -9.91
N LYS A 409 -9.47 -38.52 -8.73
CA LYS A 409 -9.57 -39.95 -8.47
C LYS A 409 -10.64 -40.65 -9.32
N SER A 410 -11.74 -39.97 -9.60
CA SER A 410 -12.89 -40.57 -10.29
C SER A 410 -12.76 -40.60 -11.81
N HIS A 411 -12.02 -39.67 -12.44
CA HIS A 411 -12.09 -39.43 -13.90
C HIS A 411 -10.73 -39.44 -14.62
N LYS A 412 -9.61 -39.62 -13.97
CA LYS A 412 -8.26 -39.51 -14.60
C LYS A 412 -8.07 -38.22 -15.40
N TYR A 413 -8.60 -37.10 -14.90
CA TYR A 413 -8.37 -35.79 -15.54
C TYR A 413 -6.88 -35.52 -15.72
N THR A 414 -6.54 -35.00 -16.89
CA THR A 414 -5.20 -34.45 -17.14
C THR A 414 -5.02 -33.15 -16.36
N CYS A 415 -3.76 -32.80 -16.08
CA CYS A 415 -3.46 -31.51 -15.45
C CYS A 415 -4.05 -30.34 -16.27
N GLN A 416 -4.12 -30.47 -17.58
CA GLN A 416 -4.67 -29.43 -18.44
C GLN A 416 -6.18 -29.25 -18.25
N GLU A 417 -6.97 -30.34 -18.22
CA GLU A 417 -8.42 -30.26 -18.00
C GLU A 417 -8.78 -29.65 -16.65
N VAL A 418 -8.00 -29.93 -15.61
CA VAL A 418 -8.18 -29.30 -14.28
C VAL A 418 -7.80 -27.81 -14.33
N MET A 419 -6.75 -27.46 -15.06
CA MET A 419 -6.34 -26.07 -15.29
C MET A 419 -7.41 -25.29 -16.07
N ASP A 420 -7.99 -25.90 -17.10
CA ASP A 420 -9.04 -25.30 -17.91
C ASP A 420 -10.30 -25.07 -17.07
N ALA A 421 -10.69 -26.04 -16.23
CA ALA A 421 -11.80 -25.89 -15.30
C ALA A 421 -11.57 -24.76 -14.26
N PHE A 422 -10.32 -24.54 -13.84
CA PHE A 422 -9.97 -23.38 -13.02
C PHE A 422 -9.98 -22.08 -13.82
N ALA A 423 -9.56 -22.12 -15.08
CA ALA A 423 -9.57 -20.97 -15.96
C ALA A 423 -10.98 -20.51 -16.35
N GLU A 424 -11.95 -21.44 -16.36
CA GLU A 424 -13.36 -21.16 -16.62
C GLU A 424 -14.10 -20.54 -15.42
N GLN A 425 -13.52 -20.54 -14.21
CA GLN A 425 -14.13 -19.83 -13.10
C GLN A 425 -14.18 -18.32 -13.41
N PRO A 426 -15.30 -17.63 -13.00
CA PRO A 426 -15.44 -16.22 -13.32
C PRO A 426 -14.22 -15.44 -12.80
N LYS A 427 -13.46 -14.89 -13.75
CA LYS A 427 -12.26 -14.08 -13.52
C LYS A 427 -12.62 -12.66 -13.11
N GLU A 428 -13.77 -12.49 -12.45
CA GLU A 428 -14.12 -11.23 -11.84
C GLU A 428 -13.04 -10.86 -10.82
N ALA A 429 -12.74 -9.59 -10.76
CA ALA A 429 -11.73 -9.08 -9.86
C ALA A 429 -11.87 -9.71 -8.48
N TYR A 430 -10.81 -10.30 -7.95
CA TYR A 430 -10.84 -11.15 -6.75
C TYR A 430 -11.47 -10.46 -5.51
N PHE A 431 -11.41 -9.15 -5.43
CA PHE A 431 -12.04 -8.34 -4.37
C PHE A 431 -13.57 -8.22 -4.50
N ARG A 432 -14.16 -8.74 -5.59
CA ARG A 432 -15.59 -8.72 -5.86
C ARG A 432 -16.16 -10.13 -6.06
N LYS A 433 -15.39 -11.13 -5.72
CA LYS A 433 -15.79 -12.52 -5.89
C LYS A 433 -17.04 -12.86 -5.10
N MET A 434 -17.74 -13.84 -5.63
CA MET A 434 -18.84 -14.54 -4.95
C MET A 434 -18.32 -15.86 -4.39
N ALA A 435 -18.68 -16.17 -3.19
CA ALA A 435 -18.41 -17.47 -2.58
C ALA A 435 -19.70 -18.22 -2.29
N ILE A 436 -19.65 -19.55 -2.42
CA ILE A 436 -20.74 -20.42 -1.98
C ILE A 436 -20.44 -20.86 -0.56
N VAL A 437 -21.27 -20.45 0.35
CA VAL A 437 -21.16 -20.75 1.79
C VAL A 437 -22.35 -21.59 2.26
N LYS A 438 -22.17 -22.33 3.36
CA LYS A 438 -23.23 -23.12 3.97
C LYS A 438 -23.80 -22.36 5.16
N GLU A 439 -25.05 -21.91 5.04
CA GLU A 439 -25.79 -21.23 6.09
C GLU A 439 -27.03 -22.08 6.43
N GLU A 440 -27.29 -22.37 7.71
CA GLU A 440 -28.42 -23.12 8.19
C GLU A 440 -28.70 -24.45 7.43
N GLY A 441 -27.62 -25.07 6.94
CA GLY A 441 -27.72 -26.32 6.18
C GLY A 441 -27.92 -26.14 4.66
N GLN A 442 -28.17 -24.94 4.18
CA GLN A 442 -28.35 -24.62 2.77
C GLN A 442 -27.08 -24.01 2.16
N LEU A 443 -26.87 -24.20 0.85
CA LEU A 443 -25.80 -23.53 0.10
C LEU A 443 -26.35 -22.20 -0.43
N VAL A 444 -25.74 -21.12 -0.01
CA VAL A 444 -26.07 -19.75 -0.45
C VAL A 444 -24.88 -19.08 -1.07
N THR A 445 -25.12 -18.16 -1.98
CA THR A 445 -24.07 -17.37 -2.62
C THR A 445 -23.97 -16.02 -1.92
N ARG A 446 -22.76 -15.66 -1.48
CA ARG A 446 -22.46 -14.40 -0.80
C ARG A 446 -21.30 -13.70 -1.47
N SER A 447 -21.35 -12.38 -1.51
CA SER A 447 -20.22 -11.59 -1.97
C SER A 447 -19.09 -11.53 -0.94
N TYR A 448 -17.88 -11.27 -1.40
CA TYR A 448 -16.73 -11.11 -0.48
C TYR A 448 -16.89 -9.90 0.45
N PRO A 449 -17.33 -8.71 -0.01
CA PRO A 449 -17.62 -7.61 0.91
C PRO A 449 -18.58 -7.99 2.02
N GLU A 450 -19.67 -8.70 1.71
CA GLU A 450 -20.67 -9.16 2.68
C GLU A 450 -20.05 -10.14 3.69
N LEU A 451 -19.32 -11.16 3.23
CA LEU A 451 -18.66 -12.14 4.09
C LEU A 451 -17.63 -11.49 5.02
N CYS A 452 -16.84 -10.56 4.49
CA CYS A 452 -15.89 -9.82 5.30
C CYS A 452 -16.57 -8.92 6.34
N LEU A 453 -17.70 -8.31 5.98
CA LEU A 453 -18.51 -7.51 6.91
C LEU A 453 -19.12 -8.36 8.00
N GLN A 454 -19.66 -9.54 7.67
CA GLN A 454 -20.18 -10.49 8.65
C GLN A 454 -19.10 -10.91 9.66
N LEU A 455 -17.87 -11.19 9.18
CA LEU A 455 -16.74 -11.51 10.05
C LEU A 455 -16.39 -10.33 10.95
N TYR A 456 -16.31 -9.14 10.40
CA TYR A 456 -16.02 -7.90 11.15
C TYR A 456 -17.09 -7.62 12.23
N ASN A 457 -18.36 -7.78 11.91
CA ASN A 457 -19.45 -7.58 12.87
C ASN A 457 -19.42 -8.57 14.03
N LYS A 458 -18.98 -9.81 13.79
CA LYS A 458 -18.79 -10.82 14.84
C LYS A 458 -17.54 -10.57 15.69
N HIS A 459 -16.48 -10.04 15.07
CA HIS A 459 -15.15 -9.90 15.65
C HIS A 459 -14.56 -8.52 15.30
N PRO A 460 -15.10 -7.41 15.82
CA PRO A 460 -14.64 -6.07 15.47
C PRO A 460 -13.18 -5.81 15.89
N GLU A 461 -12.67 -6.52 16.89
CA GLU A 461 -11.26 -6.49 17.31
C GLU A 461 -10.31 -7.02 16.21
N TYR A 462 -10.80 -7.88 15.33
CA TYR A 462 -10.02 -8.50 14.26
C TYR A 462 -9.39 -7.47 13.31
N VAL A 463 -10.02 -6.32 13.09
CA VAL A 463 -9.46 -5.27 12.23
C VAL A 463 -8.10 -4.77 12.72
N GLN A 464 -7.93 -4.71 14.05
CA GLN A 464 -6.67 -4.30 14.66
C GLN A 464 -5.58 -5.35 14.46
N GLU A 465 -5.92 -6.62 14.68
CA GLU A 465 -5.02 -7.75 14.44
C GLU A 465 -4.64 -7.85 12.96
N TYR A 466 -5.63 -7.80 12.07
CA TYR A 466 -5.43 -7.77 10.63
C TYR A 466 -4.44 -6.67 10.23
N THR A 467 -4.68 -5.43 10.66
CA THR A 467 -3.83 -4.29 10.32
C THR A 467 -2.40 -4.50 10.83
N THR A 468 -2.24 -5.02 12.04
CA THR A 468 -0.92 -5.35 12.62
C THR A 468 -0.16 -6.39 11.81
N VAL A 469 -0.84 -7.46 11.38
CA VAL A 469 -0.25 -8.49 10.52
C VAL A 469 0.18 -7.91 9.17
N LYS A 470 -0.67 -7.07 8.56
CA LYS A 470 -0.36 -6.43 7.27
C LYS A 470 0.84 -5.48 7.38
N PHE A 471 0.96 -4.73 8.48
CA PHE A 471 2.17 -3.94 8.76
C PHE A 471 3.42 -4.81 8.84
N SER A 472 3.36 -5.94 9.52
CA SER A 472 4.48 -6.87 9.64
C SER A 472 4.86 -7.47 8.27
N GLN A 473 3.88 -7.88 7.47
CA GLN A 473 4.11 -8.43 6.13
C GLN A 473 4.84 -7.43 5.22
N LEU A 474 4.35 -6.19 5.15
CA LEU A 474 4.99 -5.16 4.31
C LEU A 474 6.36 -4.77 4.86
N SER A 475 6.54 -4.72 6.20
CA SER A 475 7.83 -4.44 6.83
C SER A 475 8.88 -5.48 6.43
N ASN A 476 8.54 -6.76 6.54
CA ASN A 476 9.42 -7.87 6.18
C ASN A 476 9.81 -7.82 4.69
N TYR A 477 8.85 -7.52 3.82
CA TYR A 477 9.14 -7.31 2.40
C TYR A 477 10.12 -6.15 2.18
N CYS A 478 9.86 -5.00 2.81
CA CYS A 478 10.71 -3.81 2.69
C CYS A 478 12.13 -4.07 3.20
N TYR A 479 12.28 -4.70 4.37
CA TYR A 479 13.59 -5.06 4.93
C TYR A 479 14.37 -5.99 4.00
N LYS A 480 13.72 -7.04 3.50
CA LYS A 480 14.33 -7.98 2.56
C LYS A 480 14.82 -7.28 1.29
N LYS A 481 14.03 -6.38 0.72
CA LYS A 481 14.38 -5.64 -0.50
C LYS A 481 15.45 -4.59 -0.25
N ALA A 482 15.47 -3.95 0.91
CA ALA A 482 16.50 -2.98 1.30
C ALA A 482 17.80 -3.63 1.79
N GLY A 483 17.89 -4.96 1.82
CA GLY A 483 19.07 -5.68 2.30
C GLY A 483 19.31 -5.55 3.80
N VAL A 484 18.27 -5.19 4.56
CA VAL A 484 18.35 -5.12 6.03
C VAL A 484 18.27 -6.53 6.59
N LYS A 485 19.22 -6.89 7.47
CA LYS A 485 19.21 -8.18 8.14
C LYS A 485 18.07 -8.20 9.18
N THR A 486 17.10 -9.07 8.97
CA THR A 486 15.94 -9.26 9.86
C THR A 486 15.91 -10.63 10.53
N GLU A 487 16.75 -11.57 10.08
CA GLU A 487 16.96 -12.94 10.65
C GLU A 487 18.40 -13.39 10.42
#